data_ff9aab04c76142ea2d072df9ae625043
#
_entry.id   ff9aab04c76142ea2d072df9ae625043
#
_cell.length_a   1.000
_cell.length_b   1.000
_cell.length_c   1.000
_cell.angle_alpha   90.00
_cell.angle_beta   90.00
_cell.angle_gamma   90.00
#
_symmetry.space_group_name_H-M   'P 1'
#
loop_
_entity.id
_entity.type
_entity.pdbx_description
1 polymer ?
#
loop_
_entity_poly.entity_id
_entity_poly.type
_entity_poly.pdbx_seq_one_letter_code
_entity_poly.pdbx_strand_id
1 'polypeptide(L)'
;MNTNVFTQTWWENNLKDDQKFNEYLGWLGDSNSDSRVFIRDNIKEMEIKSIADFGCGPCVDYVSLKSEGYEFDYLGIDSCSHLKEYNESRNIPFLNSAIEKTGLDSNSFELSYSRHLLEHLTSYKEGLREMIRVASKYVVHIFFIKPSEEEKINYWEEENLYHNQYAKSDIEVYLKRNKKVKSFEWLDINEKENALVITVN
;
A
#
# COMPACT_ATOMS: atom_id res chain seq x y z
N MET A 1 -5.50 7.51 -21.70
CA MET A 1 -5.87 8.43 -20.61
C MET A 1 -5.42 7.78 -19.32
N ASN A 2 -4.85 8.54 -18.40
CA ASN A 2 -4.34 7.98 -17.14
C ASN A 2 -5.55 7.81 -16.20
N THR A 3 -6.08 6.60 -16.11
CA THR A 3 -7.34 6.27 -15.42
C THR A 3 -7.23 6.33 -13.89
N ASN A 4 -6.02 6.32 -13.33
CA ASN A 4 -5.79 6.48 -11.89
C ASN A 4 -6.12 7.89 -11.36
N VAL A 5 -6.25 8.87 -12.26
CA VAL A 5 -6.73 10.23 -11.92
C VAL A 5 -8.11 10.19 -11.26
N PHE A 6 -8.97 9.23 -11.60
CA PHE A 6 -10.32 9.13 -11.03
C PHE A 6 -10.31 8.73 -9.55
N THR A 7 -9.57 7.69 -9.19
CA THR A 7 -9.45 7.23 -7.79
C THR A 7 -8.79 8.31 -6.91
N GLN A 8 -7.73 8.95 -7.40
CA GLN A 8 -7.10 10.08 -6.73
C GLN A 8 -8.11 11.22 -6.49
N THR A 9 -8.95 11.54 -7.47
CA THR A 9 -9.96 12.59 -7.37
C THR A 9 -11.01 12.27 -6.30
N TRP A 10 -11.38 10.99 -6.12
CA TRP A 10 -12.31 10.58 -5.07
C TRP A 10 -11.77 10.88 -3.67
N TRP A 11 -10.54 10.44 -3.39
CA TRP A 11 -9.87 10.70 -2.11
C TRP A 11 -9.72 12.20 -1.83
N GLU A 12 -9.23 12.96 -2.81
CA GLU A 12 -9.11 14.41 -2.73
C GLU A 12 -10.45 15.10 -2.44
N ASN A 13 -11.53 14.70 -3.07
CA ASN A 13 -12.82 15.31 -2.90
C ASN A 13 -13.51 14.94 -1.58
N ASN A 14 -13.38 13.69 -1.13
CA ASN A 14 -14.03 13.23 0.07
C ASN A 14 -13.28 13.64 1.35
N LEU A 15 -11.96 13.70 1.32
CA LEU A 15 -11.17 14.09 2.48
C LEU A 15 -11.04 15.61 2.68
N LYS A 16 -11.62 16.43 1.80
CA LYS A 16 -11.75 17.89 1.99
C LYS A 16 -12.75 18.29 3.06
N ASP A 17 -13.75 17.47 3.30
CA ASP A 17 -14.77 17.69 4.29
C ASP A 17 -14.26 17.18 5.64
N ASP A 18 -14.19 18.05 6.66
CA ASP A 18 -13.66 17.72 7.98
C ASP A 18 -14.42 16.58 8.65
N GLN A 19 -15.73 16.48 8.44
CA GLN A 19 -16.52 15.39 9.02
C GLN A 19 -16.15 14.07 8.37
N LYS A 20 -16.12 14.02 7.03
CA LYS A 20 -15.72 12.82 6.29
C LYS A 20 -14.28 12.43 6.58
N PHE A 21 -13.38 13.41 6.73
CA PHE A 21 -11.99 13.14 7.09
C PHE A 21 -11.89 12.49 8.48
N ASN A 22 -12.62 12.99 9.46
CA ASN A 22 -12.66 12.40 10.79
C ASN A 22 -13.28 11.01 10.81
N GLU A 23 -14.34 10.78 10.02
CA GLU A 23 -14.94 9.46 9.85
C GLU A 23 -13.93 8.47 9.23
N TYR A 24 -13.19 8.91 8.21
CA TYR A 24 -12.13 8.15 7.57
C TYR A 24 -10.98 7.82 8.54
N LEU A 25 -10.54 8.78 9.34
CA LEU A 25 -9.53 8.55 10.38
C LEU A 25 -10.02 7.55 11.43
N GLY A 26 -11.30 7.62 11.81
CA GLY A 26 -11.91 6.67 12.74
C GLY A 26 -11.94 5.25 12.18
N TRP A 27 -12.27 5.12 10.91
CA TRP A 27 -12.34 3.82 10.23
C TRP A 27 -10.95 3.21 9.97
N LEU A 28 -9.97 4.01 9.53
CA LEU A 28 -8.60 3.54 9.31
C LEU A 28 -7.77 3.44 10.59
N GLY A 29 -8.21 4.08 11.66
CA GLY A 29 -7.45 4.19 12.91
C GLY A 29 -7.36 2.91 13.74
N ASP A 30 -8.06 1.83 13.34
CA ASP A 30 -7.90 0.53 14.01
C ASP A 30 -6.52 -0.05 13.75
N SER A 31 -5.61 0.25 14.69
CA SER A 31 -4.24 -0.26 14.68
C SER A 31 -4.14 -1.77 14.96
N ASN A 32 -5.24 -2.41 15.40
CA ASN A 32 -5.26 -3.80 15.82
C ASN A 32 -5.97 -4.75 14.83
N SER A 33 -6.33 -4.25 13.63
CA SER A 33 -6.82 -5.16 12.58
C SER A 33 -5.76 -6.21 12.22
N ASP A 34 -6.19 -7.42 11.88
CA ASP A 34 -5.31 -8.57 11.62
C ASP A 34 -4.20 -8.22 10.63
N SER A 35 -4.51 -7.52 9.56
CA SER A 35 -3.54 -7.13 8.53
C SER A 35 -2.50 -6.14 9.03
N ARG A 36 -2.86 -5.24 9.95
CA ARG A 36 -1.90 -4.31 10.57
C ARG A 36 -1.00 -5.01 11.60
N VAL A 37 -1.56 -5.90 12.40
CA VAL A 37 -0.76 -6.75 13.30
C VAL A 37 0.21 -7.59 12.48
N PHE A 38 -0.30 -8.28 11.45
CA PHE A 38 0.52 -9.10 10.55
C PHE A 38 1.73 -8.32 9.99
N ILE A 39 1.53 -7.13 9.40
CA ILE A 39 2.65 -6.41 8.80
C ILE A 39 3.65 -5.91 9.85
N ARG A 40 3.20 -5.41 10.99
CA ARG A 40 4.11 -4.93 12.05
C ARG A 40 4.95 -6.06 12.64
N ASP A 41 4.37 -7.23 12.83
CA ASP A 41 5.09 -8.40 13.32
C ASP A 41 6.14 -8.86 12.31
N ASN A 42 5.79 -8.92 11.02
CA ASN A 42 6.74 -9.24 9.94
C ASN A 42 7.87 -8.21 9.83
N ILE A 43 7.57 -6.91 9.95
CA ILE A 43 8.60 -5.84 9.95
C ILE A 43 9.62 -6.07 11.07
N LYS A 44 9.16 -6.42 12.27
CA LYS A 44 10.01 -6.70 13.42
C LYS A 44 10.81 -7.99 13.24
N GLU A 45 10.15 -9.06 12.81
CA GLU A 45 10.79 -10.38 12.59
C GLU A 45 11.85 -10.32 11.50
N MET A 46 11.60 -9.60 10.42
CA MET A 46 12.57 -9.37 9.34
C MET A 46 13.65 -8.34 9.68
N GLU A 47 13.57 -7.69 10.85
CA GLU A 47 14.47 -6.62 11.29
C GLU A 47 14.62 -5.45 10.28
N ILE A 48 13.51 -5.07 9.64
CA ILE A 48 13.46 -4.03 8.61
C ILE A 48 13.88 -2.66 9.19
N LYS A 49 14.82 -1.98 8.54
CA LYS A 49 15.35 -0.68 8.99
C LYS A 49 14.93 0.50 8.13
N SER A 50 14.34 0.26 6.94
CA SER A 50 13.81 1.35 6.12
C SER A 50 12.57 0.90 5.33
N ILE A 51 11.51 1.72 5.36
CA ILE A 51 10.19 1.40 4.82
C ILE A 51 9.69 2.53 3.94
N ALA A 52 9.29 2.20 2.70
CA ALA A 52 8.46 3.03 1.85
C ALA A 52 7.02 2.47 1.88
N ASP A 53 6.08 3.23 2.44
CA ASP A 53 4.68 2.85 2.63
C ASP A 53 3.82 3.48 1.54
N PHE A 54 3.40 2.69 0.57
CA PHE A 54 2.66 3.10 -0.61
C PHE A 54 1.15 3.10 -0.35
N GLY A 55 0.50 4.24 -0.53
CA GLY A 55 -0.90 4.45 -0.12
C GLY A 55 -1.03 4.46 1.40
N CYS A 56 -0.12 5.15 2.06
CA CYS A 56 0.06 5.10 3.51
C CYS A 56 -1.13 5.65 4.32
N GLY A 57 -2.01 6.45 3.66
CA GLY A 57 -3.11 7.10 4.36
C GLY A 57 -2.61 7.92 5.56
N PRO A 58 -3.21 7.74 6.77
CA PRO A 58 -2.80 8.44 7.97
C PRO A 58 -1.58 7.82 8.68
N CYS A 59 -0.80 6.99 8.02
CA CYS A 59 0.45 6.37 8.52
C CYS A 59 0.28 5.61 9.85
N VAL A 60 -0.80 4.85 10.01
CA VAL A 60 -1.15 4.18 11.28
C VAL A 60 -0.08 3.17 11.71
N ASP A 61 0.47 2.38 10.78
CA ASP A 61 1.48 1.37 11.10
C ASP A 61 2.81 2.00 11.54
N TYR A 62 3.19 3.14 10.93
CA TYR A 62 4.33 3.94 11.39
C TYR A 62 4.15 4.40 12.84
N VAL A 63 3.00 5.00 13.15
CA VAL A 63 2.71 5.51 14.50
C VAL A 63 2.74 4.38 15.52
N SER A 64 2.17 3.23 15.19
CA SER A 64 2.15 2.06 16.07
C SER A 64 3.55 1.53 16.34
N LEU A 65 4.37 1.31 15.30
CA LEU A 65 5.75 0.84 15.43
C LEU A 65 6.61 1.79 16.26
N LYS A 66 6.47 3.11 16.02
CA LYS A 66 7.20 4.12 16.82
C LYS A 66 6.76 4.13 18.28
N SER A 67 5.47 3.97 18.56
CA SER A 67 4.96 3.87 19.94
C SER A 67 5.45 2.62 20.68
N GLU A 68 5.77 1.56 19.96
CA GLU A 68 6.38 0.34 20.46
C GLU A 68 7.91 0.41 20.58
N GLY A 69 8.50 1.57 20.26
CA GLY A 69 9.95 1.81 20.36
C GLY A 69 10.78 1.21 19.21
N TYR A 70 10.13 0.83 18.09
CA TYR A 70 10.86 0.31 16.94
C TYR A 70 11.53 1.46 16.16
N GLU A 71 12.83 1.33 15.89
CA GLU A 71 13.62 2.35 15.21
C GLU A 71 13.89 1.97 13.76
N PHE A 72 13.43 2.81 12.81
CA PHE A 72 13.55 2.63 11.37
C PHE A 72 13.37 3.96 10.63
N ASP A 73 13.93 4.04 9.43
CA ASP A 73 13.66 5.11 8.48
C ASP A 73 12.30 4.86 7.79
N TYR A 74 11.52 5.91 7.60
CA TYR A 74 10.18 5.79 7.04
C TYR A 74 9.88 6.89 6.04
N LEU A 75 9.16 6.54 4.99
CA LEU A 75 8.53 7.49 4.08
C LEU A 75 7.12 7.00 3.72
N GLY A 76 6.10 7.74 4.13
CA GLY A 76 4.74 7.55 3.66
C GLY A 76 4.55 8.18 2.28
N ILE A 77 3.88 7.48 1.37
CA ILE A 77 3.62 7.91 0.00
C ILE A 77 2.13 7.82 -0.24
N ASP A 78 1.50 8.94 -0.55
CA ASP A 78 0.08 8.98 -0.91
C ASP A 78 -0.18 10.16 -1.86
N SER A 79 -1.17 10.02 -2.73
CA SER A 79 -1.52 11.06 -3.69
C SER A 79 -2.46 12.13 -3.13
N CYS A 80 -3.09 11.89 -1.98
CA CYS A 80 -4.04 12.80 -1.37
C CYS A 80 -3.33 13.95 -0.65
N SER A 81 -3.59 15.20 -1.07
CA SER A 81 -2.95 16.39 -0.52
C SER A 81 -3.35 16.66 0.94
N HIS A 82 -4.57 16.31 1.33
CA HIS A 82 -5.05 16.47 2.72
C HIS A 82 -4.32 15.54 3.68
N LEU A 83 -3.98 14.33 3.25
CA LEU A 83 -3.15 13.41 4.03
C LEU A 83 -1.72 13.91 4.19
N LYS A 84 -1.19 14.66 3.19
CA LYS A 84 0.10 15.33 3.33
C LYS A 84 0.07 16.30 4.51
N GLU A 85 -0.84 17.26 4.51
CA GLU A 85 -0.96 18.26 5.57
C GLU A 85 -1.14 17.60 6.94
N TYR A 86 -1.99 16.58 7.02
CA TYR A 86 -2.25 15.84 8.25
C TYR A 86 -1.00 15.13 8.79
N ASN A 87 -0.27 14.43 7.93
CA ASN A 87 0.92 13.66 8.35
C ASN A 87 2.11 14.57 8.65
N GLU A 88 2.35 15.60 7.83
CA GLU A 88 3.42 16.59 8.06
C GLU A 88 3.21 17.36 9.38
N SER A 89 1.96 17.72 9.75
CA SER A 89 1.66 18.36 11.04
C SER A 89 2.02 17.48 12.24
N ARG A 90 2.15 16.17 12.04
CA ARG A 90 2.56 15.18 13.05
C ARG A 90 4.05 14.82 12.95
N ASN A 91 4.82 15.54 12.13
CA ASN A 91 6.23 15.29 11.85
C ASN A 91 6.49 13.89 11.25
N ILE A 92 5.55 13.36 10.47
CA ILE A 92 5.72 12.07 9.76
C ILE A 92 6.29 12.37 8.37
N PRO A 93 7.42 11.75 7.98
CA PRO A 93 7.97 11.90 6.63
C PRO A 93 6.96 11.44 5.57
N PHE A 94 6.62 12.34 4.64
CA PHE A 94 5.57 12.11 3.68
C PHE A 94 5.93 12.64 2.28
N LEU A 95 5.64 11.86 1.26
CA LEU A 95 5.76 12.21 -0.15
C LEU A 95 4.37 12.24 -0.80
N ASN A 96 3.91 13.42 -1.21
CA ASN A 96 2.67 13.52 -1.98
C ASN A 96 2.94 13.16 -3.44
N SER A 97 2.64 11.94 -3.81
CA SER A 97 2.90 11.39 -5.15
C SER A 97 1.96 10.25 -5.50
N ALA A 98 1.68 10.11 -6.79
CA ALA A 98 1.09 8.89 -7.31
C ALA A 98 2.08 7.73 -7.15
N ILE A 99 1.56 6.57 -6.74
CA ILE A 99 2.39 5.41 -6.42
C ILE A 99 3.05 4.75 -7.63
N GLU A 100 2.56 5.02 -8.83
CA GLU A 100 3.07 4.43 -10.07
C GLU A 100 4.39 5.05 -10.53
N LYS A 101 4.74 6.23 -10.00
CA LYS A 101 5.96 6.96 -10.34
C LYS A 101 6.34 7.92 -9.21
N THR A 102 6.95 7.40 -8.17
CA THR A 102 7.31 8.17 -6.97
C THR A 102 8.50 9.11 -7.15
N GLY A 103 9.37 8.86 -8.13
CA GLY A 103 10.63 9.58 -8.29
C GLY A 103 11.73 9.16 -7.31
N LEU A 104 11.47 8.18 -6.43
CA LEU A 104 12.48 7.63 -5.52
C LEU A 104 13.56 6.86 -6.29
N ASP A 105 14.73 6.74 -5.71
CA ASP A 105 15.80 5.93 -6.28
C ASP A 105 15.46 4.42 -6.20
N SER A 106 15.99 3.65 -7.15
CA SER A 106 15.86 2.19 -7.10
C SER A 106 16.63 1.64 -5.91
N ASN A 107 16.09 0.62 -5.23
CA ASN A 107 16.71 -0.01 -4.05
C ASN A 107 16.95 0.95 -2.86
N SER A 108 16.15 2.00 -2.74
CA SER A 108 16.32 3.02 -1.70
C SER A 108 15.74 2.65 -0.33
N PHE A 109 14.84 1.66 -0.28
CA PHE A 109 14.24 1.16 0.97
C PHE A 109 14.35 -0.35 1.07
N GLU A 110 14.53 -0.88 2.28
CA GLU A 110 14.57 -2.33 2.50
C GLU A 110 13.22 -2.99 2.22
N LEU A 111 12.13 -2.33 2.62
CA LEU A 111 10.76 -2.78 2.41
C LEU A 111 9.96 -1.72 1.64
N SER A 112 9.32 -2.11 0.55
CA SER A 112 8.20 -1.40 -0.03
C SER A 112 6.91 -2.09 0.41
N TYR A 113 6.04 -1.37 1.11
CA TYR A 113 4.81 -1.90 1.69
C TYR A 113 3.59 -1.18 1.13
N SER A 114 2.49 -1.89 0.99
CA SER A 114 1.17 -1.30 0.76
C SER A 114 0.07 -2.19 1.33
N ARG A 115 -1.03 -1.56 1.72
CA ARG A 115 -2.20 -2.24 2.26
C ARG A 115 -3.48 -1.65 1.66
N HIS A 116 -4.35 -2.52 1.13
CA HIS A 116 -5.65 -2.13 0.59
C HIS A 116 -5.55 -1.01 -0.47
N LEU A 117 -4.60 -1.13 -1.37
CA LEU A 117 -4.29 -0.08 -2.34
C LEU A 117 -4.48 -0.54 -3.78
N LEU A 118 -3.86 -1.65 -4.17
CA LEU A 118 -3.81 -2.07 -5.58
C LEU A 118 -5.19 -2.35 -6.15
N GLU A 119 -6.13 -2.79 -5.33
CA GLU A 119 -7.51 -3.05 -5.70
C GLU A 119 -8.28 -1.79 -6.12
N HIS A 120 -7.82 -0.63 -5.67
CA HIS A 120 -8.39 0.67 -6.04
C HIS A 120 -7.79 1.28 -7.31
N LEU A 121 -6.81 0.63 -7.90
CA LEU A 121 -6.18 1.08 -9.15
C LEU A 121 -6.84 0.42 -10.35
N THR A 122 -6.74 1.06 -11.51
CA THR A 122 -7.20 0.46 -12.78
C THR A 122 -6.37 -0.77 -13.18
N SER A 123 -5.15 -0.89 -12.65
CA SER A 123 -4.26 -2.02 -12.81
C SER A 123 -3.24 -2.05 -11.67
N TYR A 124 -2.96 -3.23 -11.14
CA TYR A 124 -1.92 -3.41 -10.12
C TYR A 124 -0.49 -3.23 -10.67
N LYS A 125 -0.31 -3.37 -12.00
CA LYS A 125 1.02 -3.58 -12.62
C LYS A 125 1.98 -2.43 -12.41
N GLU A 126 1.51 -1.19 -12.60
CA GLU A 126 2.36 -0.02 -12.50
C GLU A 126 2.79 0.25 -11.04
N GLY A 127 1.84 0.19 -10.11
CA GLY A 127 2.12 0.33 -8.68
C GLY A 127 3.06 -0.77 -8.17
N LEU A 128 2.77 -2.03 -8.50
CA LEU A 128 3.61 -3.16 -8.10
C LEU A 128 5.02 -3.08 -8.72
N ARG A 129 5.14 -2.61 -9.97
CA ARG A 129 6.43 -2.37 -10.62
C ARG A 129 7.25 -1.33 -9.85
N GLU A 130 6.63 -0.23 -9.46
CA GLU A 130 7.30 0.83 -8.72
C GLU A 130 7.72 0.38 -7.32
N MET A 131 6.85 -0.33 -6.61
CA MET A 131 7.18 -0.96 -5.33
C MET A 131 8.40 -1.89 -5.44
N ILE A 132 8.41 -2.78 -6.45
CA ILE A 132 9.55 -3.67 -6.72
C ILE A 132 10.80 -2.87 -7.05
N ARG A 133 10.69 -1.76 -7.80
CA ARG A 133 11.84 -0.93 -8.16
C ARG A 133 12.49 -0.27 -6.95
N VAL A 134 11.68 0.24 -6.03
CA VAL A 134 12.13 0.98 -4.84
C VAL A 134 12.68 0.05 -3.76
N ALA A 135 12.13 -1.15 -3.62
CA ALA A 135 12.57 -2.12 -2.62
C ALA A 135 13.98 -2.65 -2.89
N SER A 136 14.78 -2.85 -1.83
CA SER A 136 16.09 -3.51 -1.89
C SER A 136 16.09 -4.93 -1.30
N LYS A 137 15.07 -5.30 -0.52
CA LYS A 137 14.95 -6.63 0.09
C LYS A 137 13.57 -7.25 -0.15
N TYR A 138 12.50 -6.55 0.25
CA TYR A 138 11.14 -7.09 0.26
C TYR A 138 10.11 -6.12 -0.29
N VAL A 139 9.07 -6.68 -0.90
CA VAL A 139 7.81 -5.99 -1.20
C VAL A 139 6.69 -6.76 -0.53
N VAL A 140 5.82 -6.07 0.19
CA VAL A 140 4.61 -6.65 0.78
C VAL A 140 3.39 -5.87 0.33
N HIS A 141 2.42 -6.56 -0.25
CA HIS A 141 1.08 -5.99 -0.48
C HIS A 141 0.02 -6.83 0.21
N ILE A 142 -0.85 -6.18 0.97
CA ILE A 142 -1.98 -6.82 1.63
C ILE A 142 -3.26 -6.47 0.87
N PHE A 143 -3.90 -7.50 0.34
CA PHE A 143 -5.18 -7.42 -0.36
C PHE A 143 -6.35 -7.54 0.63
N PHE A 144 -7.34 -6.63 0.52
CA PHE A 144 -8.65 -6.77 1.22
C PHE A 144 -9.66 -7.54 0.37
N ILE A 145 -9.41 -7.68 -0.94
CA ILE A 145 -10.12 -8.57 -1.84
C ILE A 145 -9.12 -9.60 -2.34
N LYS A 146 -9.14 -10.81 -1.76
CA LYS A 146 -8.21 -11.87 -2.14
C LYS A 146 -8.23 -12.09 -3.66
N PRO A 147 -7.07 -12.13 -4.32
CA PRO A 147 -6.98 -12.57 -5.70
C PRO A 147 -7.61 -13.96 -5.89
N SER A 148 -8.29 -14.14 -7.01
CA SER A 148 -9.01 -15.38 -7.34
C SER A 148 -8.49 -16.03 -8.62
N GLU A 149 -9.21 -17.03 -9.14
CA GLU A 149 -8.87 -17.66 -10.41
C GLU A 149 -9.13 -16.73 -11.61
N GLU A 150 -10.16 -15.86 -11.49
CA GLU A 150 -10.59 -14.96 -12.55
C GLU A 150 -10.47 -13.49 -12.10
N GLU A 151 -10.05 -12.63 -13.01
CA GLU A 151 -10.03 -11.19 -12.78
C GLU A 151 -11.46 -10.62 -12.87
N LYS A 152 -11.80 -9.75 -11.92
CA LYS A 152 -13.04 -8.96 -11.92
C LYS A 152 -12.69 -7.51 -11.70
N ILE A 153 -12.85 -6.71 -12.74
CA ILE A 153 -12.70 -5.27 -12.67
C ILE A 153 -14.04 -4.66 -12.26
N ASN A 154 -14.13 -4.22 -11.02
CA ASN A 154 -15.34 -3.64 -10.44
C ASN A 154 -15.14 -2.14 -10.25
N TYR A 155 -15.87 -1.34 -11.02
CA TYR A 155 -15.91 0.10 -10.85
C TYR A 155 -17.28 0.49 -10.27
N TRP A 156 -17.26 1.13 -9.10
CA TRP A 156 -18.44 1.60 -8.41
C TRP A 156 -18.66 3.06 -8.80
N GLU A 157 -19.58 3.30 -9.72
CA GLU A 157 -19.85 4.63 -10.30
C GLU A 157 -20.25 5.67 -9.25
N GLU A 158 -21.06 5.27 -8.26
CA GLU A 158 -21.53 6.15 -7.18
C GLU A 158 -20.37 6.64 -6.30
N GLU A 159 -19.37 5.81 -6.11
CA GLU A 159 -18.19 6.12 -5.30
C GLU A 159 -17.02 6.60 -6.15
N ASN A 160 -17.09 6.47 -7.48
CA ASN A 160 -15.99 6.74 -8.40
C ASN A 160 -14.69 6.01 -7.98
N LEU A 161 -14.82 4.75 -7.59
CA LEU A 161 -13.75 3.96 -6.99
C LEU A 161 -13.73 2.53 -7.56
N TYR A 162 -12.53 2.00 -7.76
CA TYR A 162 -12.34 0.60 -8.12
C TYR A 162 -12.29 -0.30 -6.88
N HIS A 163 -12.89 -1.48 -6.98
CA HIS A 163 -12.81 -2.58 -6.02
C HIS A 163 -12.48 -3.87 -6.78
N ASN A 164 -11.27 -3.91 -7.34
CA ASN A 164 -10.87 -4.98 -8.23
C ASN A 164 -10.48 -6.26 -7.49
N GLN A 165 -10.90 -7.37 -8.04
CA GLN A 165 -10.36 -8.68 -7.68
C GLN A 165 -9.47 -9.16 -8.83
N TYR A 166 -8.18 -9.22 -8.61
CA TYR A 166 -7.23 -9.63 -9.65
C TYR A 166 -7.12 -11.14 -9.75
N ALA A 167 -6.77 -11.65 -10.95
CA ALA A 167 -6.43 -13.05 -11.12
C ALA A 167 -5.07 -13.36 -10.49
N LYS A 168 -5.02 -14.31 -9.56
CA LYS A 168 -3.79 -14.73 -8.88
C LYS A 168 -2.73 -15.21 -9.88
N SER A 169 -3.16 -16.01 -10.87
CA SER A 169 -2.27 -16.52 -11.93
C SER A 169 -1.59 -15.40 -12.72
N ASP A 170 -2.30 -14.29 -12.99
CA ASP A 170 -1.76 -13.18 -13.78
C ASP A 170 -0.71 -12.41 -12.99
N ILE A 171 -0.94 -12.20 -11.69
CA ILE A 171 0.06 -11.61 -10.79
C ILE A 171 1.30 -12.51 -10.75
N GLU A 172 1.15 -13.82 -10.60
CA GLU A 172 2.28 -14.75 -10.56
C GLU A 172 3.07 -14.77 -11.87
N VAL A 173 2.38 -14.75 -13.02
CA VAL A 173 3.03 -14.65 -14.34
C VAL A 173 3.80 -13.34 -14.47
N TYR A 174 3.22 -12.24 -14.01
CA TYR A 174 3.89 -10.94 -14.00
C TYR A 174 5.17 -10.97 -13.16
N LEU A 175 5.11 -11.53 -11.94
CA LEU A 175 6.26 -11.65 -11.03
C LEU A 175 7.35 -12.56 -11.59
N LYS A 176 7.00 -13.72 -12.14
CA LYS A 176 7.95 -14.66 -12.76
C LYS A 176 8.71 -14.07 -13.94
N ARG A 177 8.15 -13.06 -14.61
CA ARG A 177 8.81 -12.34 -15.72
C ARG A 177 9.69 -11.19 -15.27
N ASN A 178 9.56 -10.75 -14.02
CA ASN A 178 10.33 -9.62 -13.50
C ASN A 178 11.70 -10.10 -12.97
N LYS A 179 12.78 -9.70 -13.64
CA LYS A 179 14.15 -10.13 -13.31
C LYS A 179 14.63 -9.71 -11.92
N LYS A 180 13.98 -8.71 -11.31
CA LYS A 180 14.30 -8.25 -9.96
C LYS A 180 13.65 -9.12 -8.88
N VAL A 181 12.61 -9.88 -9.21
CA VAL A 181 11.94 -10.79 -8.30
C VAL A 181 12.75 -12.08 -8.15
N LYS A 182 13.18 -12.38 -6.94
CA LYS A 182 13.90 -13.61 -6.59
C LYS A 182 12.91 -14.74 -6.24
N SER A 183 11.94 -14.44 -5.41
CA SER A 183 10.87 -15.36 -5.00
C SER A 183 9.64 -14.58 -4.53
N PHE A 184 8.52 -15.25 -4.43
CA PHE A 184 7.31 -14.69 -3.83
C PHE A 184 6.49 -15.80 -3.18
N GLU A 185 5.67 -15.42 -2.21
CA GLU A 185 4.74 -16.30 -1.52
C GLU A 185 3.43 -15.57 -1.20
N TRP A 186 2.38 -16.36 -1.02
CA TRP A 186 1.07 -15.90 -0.61
C TRP A 186 0.79 -16.39 0.80
N LEU A 187 0.45 -15.48 1.71
CA LEU A 187 0.15 -15.78 3.11
C LEU A 187 -1.30 -15.37 3.41
N ASP A 188 -2.09 -16.30 3.92
CA ASP A 188 -3.43 -15.99 4.39
C ASP A 188 -3.34 -15.29 5.75
N ILE A 189 -3.99 -14.13 5.87
CA ILE A 189 -4.09 -13.38 7.13
C ILE A 189 -5.36 -13.80 7.85
N ASN A 190 -6.49 -13.78 7.14
CA ASN A 190 -7.79 -14.19 7.64
C ASN A 190 -8.67 -14.65 6.45
N GLU A 191 -9.98 -14.82 6.66
CA GLU A 191 -10.91 -15.26 5.60
C GLU A 191 -10.99 -14.30 4.41
N LYS A 192 -10.78 -12.99 4.63
CA LYS A 192 -10.94 -11.92 3.62
C LYS A 192 -9.63 -11.41 3.07
N GLU A 193 -8.59 -11.37 3.88
CA GLU A 193 -7.32 -10.73 3.56
C GLU A 193 -6.21 -11.75 3.35
N ASN A 194 -5.34 -11.48 2.38
CA ASN A 194 -4.07 -12.18 2.23
C ASN A 194 -2.94 -11.22 1.89
N ALA A 195 -1.71 -11.66 2.13
CA ALA A 195 -0.51 -10.92 1.76
C ALA A 195 0.22 -11.60 0.61
N LEU A 196 0.73 -10.79 -0.29
CA LEU A 196 1.75 -11.15 -1.27
C LEU A 196 3.09 -10.63 -0.73
N VAL A 197 3.99 -11.54 -0.40
CA VAL A 197 5.34 -11.22 0.03
C VAL A 197 6.31 -11.57 -1.09
N ILE A 198 7.11 -10.60 -1.52
CA ILE A 198 8.07 -10.73 -2.62
C ILE A 198 9.47 -10.45 -2.08
N THR A 199 10.39 -11.38 -2.32
CA THR A 199 11.83 -11.14 -2.11
C THR A 199 12.43 -10.64 -3.41
N VAL A 200 13.21 -9.56 -3.36
CA VAL A 200 13.91 -8.99 -4.51
C VAL A 200 15.42 -9.21 -4.44
N ASN A 201 16.08 -9.09 -5.63
CA ASN A 201 17.54 -9.22 -5.78
C ASN A 201 18.24 -7.87 -5.50
#